data_3f692a9085bb380dee9754eeb09f7315
#
_entry.id   3f692a9085bb380dee9754eeb09f7315
#
_cell.length_a   1.000
_cell.length_b   1.000
_cell.length_c   1.000
_cell.angle_alpha   90.00
_cell.angle_beta   90.00
_cell.angle_gamma   90.00
#
_symmetry.space_group_name_H-M   'P 1'
#
loop_
_entity.id
_entity.type
_entity.pdbx_description
1 polymer ?
#
loop_
_entity_poly.entity_id
_entity_poly.type
_entity_poly.pdbx_seq_one_letter_code
_entity_poly.pdbx_strand_id
1 'polypeptide(L)'
;MKIIDVHAHLGDDCVFDHHITEEDLLRGYENTPVEGAIVQPSLPRFSLEANREIHDRIAKLCTCKKMKFWGLGSIYPHFTREDYRKEAYRCIKELGFVGLKITPAGHAVDPESEDGMFAFSVANELKVPMMVHTGTGMPFSEPIKVLKAARKYPGLKIVIAHSGMEWLSHQAVYVAKECPNVYLETSWTGIFNTREIYRQIGPERMMFASDHVNNVPIELEKYKQILKREDMDQVLWKTAKEVFSL
;
A
#
# COMPACT_ATOMS: atom_id res chain seq x y z
N MET A 1 -12.08 -16.81 -9.81
CA MET A 1 -11.45 -16.22 -8.60
C MET A 1 -11.07 -14.80 -8.99
N LYS A 2 -11.59 -13.81 -8.30
CA LYS A 2 -11.28 -12.40 -8.56
C LYS A 2 -10.12 -11.98 -7.67
N ILE A 3 -9.19 -11.19 -8.21
CA ILE A 3 -8.01 -10.74 -7.45
C ILE A 3 -7.81 -9.25 -7.67
N ILE A 4 -7.60 -8.51 -6.58
CA ILE A 4 -7.09 -7.15 -6.57
C ILE A 4 -5.69 -7.17 -5.95
N ASP A 5 -4.71 -6.72 -6.71
CA ASP A 5 -3.37 -6.45 -6.21
C ASP A 5 -3.35 -5.05 -5.60
N VAL A 6 -3.21 -4.96 -4.27
CA VAL A 6 -3.28 -3.65 -3.58
C VAL A 6 -1.96 -2.89 -3.58
N HIS A 7 -0.88 -3.45 -4.15
CA HIS A 7 0.44 -2.86 -4.10
C HIS A 7 1.21 -3.09 -5.40
N ALA A 8 1.20 -2.08 -6.25
CA ALA A 8 1.99 -2.02 -7.47
C ALA A 8 2.63 -0.63 -7.63
N HIS A 9 3.71 -0.55 -8.38
CA HIS A 9 4.49 0.67 -8.55
C HIS A 9 4.54 1.14 -10.00
N LEU A 10 4.64 2.46 -10.20
CA LEU A 10 4.89 3.10 -11.50
C LEU A 10 6.00 4.14 -11.35
N GLY A 11 6.88 4.22 -12.32
CA GLY A 11 7.94 5.22 -12.41
C GLY A 11 9.32 4.69 -12.02
N ASP A 12 10.20 5.62 -11.66
CA ASP A 12 11.60 5.31 -11.40
C ASP A 12 11.84 5.08 -9.90
N ASP A 13 12.59 4.07 -9.60
CA ASP A 13 13.20 3.82 -8.30
C ASP A 13 14.73 3.94 -8.44
N CYS A 14 15.26 5.08 -8.00
CA CYS A 14 16.69 5.36 -8.10
C CYS A 14 17.53 4.65 -7.01
N VAL A 15 16.91 3.95 -6.07
CA VAL A 15 17.62 3.17 -5.05
C VAL A 15 18.01 1.80 -5.61
N PHE A 16 17.10 1.20 -6.40
CA PHE A 16 17.30 -0.13 -6.97
C PHE A 16 17.48 -0.10 -8.50
N ASP A 17 17.62 1.07 -9.10
CA ASP A 17 17.72 1.27 -10.57
C ASP A 17 16.57 0.60 -11.34
N HIS A 18 15.38 0.60 -10.75
CA HIS A 18 14.19 0.08 -11.41
C HIS A 18 13.46 1.18 -12.15
N HIS A 19 13.01 0.86 -13.35
CA HIS A 19 12.16 1.72 -14.16
C HIS A 19 10.93 0.92 -14.57
N ILE A 20 9.77 1.30 -14.05
CA ILE A 20 8.50 0.61 -14.30
C ILE A 20 7.60 1.54 -15.13
N THR A 21 7.30 1.13 -16.35
CA THR A 21 6.40 1.84 -17.26
C THR A 21 4.96 1.33 -17.15
N GLU A 22 4.02 2.09 -17.71
CA GLU A 22 2.63 1.68 -17.89
C GLU A 22 2.52 0.40 -18.72
N GLU A 23 3.39 0.24 -19.74
CA GLU A 23 3.44 -0.96 -20.57
C GLU A 23 3.95 -2.18 -19.80
N ASP A 24 4.95 -2.00 -18.93
CA ASP A 24 5.45 -3.09 -18.06
C ASP A 24 4.36 -3.60 -17.12
N LEU A 25 3.57 -2.70 -16.52
CA LEU A 25 2.43 -3.09 -15.70
C LEU A 25 1.39 -3.87 -16.50
N LEU A 26 0.98 -3.36 -17.66
CA LEU A 26 -0.02 -4.02 -18.51
C LEU A 26 0.46 -5.42 -18.95
N ARG A 27 1.68 -5.52 -19.43
CA ARG A 27 2.30 -6.78 -19.87
C ARG A 27 2.47 -7.77 -18.70
N GLY A 28 2.90 -7.25 -17.53
CA GLY A 28 3.12 -8.08 -16.35
C GLY A 28 1.83 -8.70 -15.81
N TYR A 29 0.70 -8.00 -15.91
CA TYR A 29 -0.59 -8.53 -15.49
C TYR A 29 -1.32 -9.36 -16.57
N GLU A 30 -0.97 -9.27 -17.85
CA GLU A 30 -1.73 -9.83 -18.97
C GLU A 30 -2.04 -11.33 -18.83
N ASN A 31 -1.09 -12.10 -18.27
CA ASN A 31 -1.23 -13.54 -18.10
C ASN A 31 -1.46 -13.96 -16.64
N THR A 32 -1.94 -13.04 -15.81
CA THR A 32 -2.25 -13.29 -14.41
C THR A 32 -3.77 -13.28 -14.19
N PRO A 33 -4.27 -13.88 -13.10
CA PRO A 33 -5.68 -13.80 -12.75
C PRO A 33 -6.06 -12.49 -12.02
N VAL A 34 -5.19 -11.48 -12.01
CA VAL A 34 -5.44 -10.18 -11.38
C VAL A 34 -6.38 -9.37 -12.26
N GLU A 35 -7.53 -8.96 -11.71
CA GLU A 35 -8.53 -8.16 -12.41
C GLU A 35 -8.34 -6.65 -12.24
N GLY A 36 -7.63 -6.24 -11.19
CA GLY A 36 -7.31 -4.84 -10.95
C GLY A 36 -6.14 -4.66 -10.00
N ALA A 37 -5.47 -3.51 -10.11
CA ALA A 37 -4.33 -3.18 -9.24
C ALA A 37 -4.39 -1.75 -8.72
N ILE A 38 -3.92 -1.56 -7.48
CA ILE A 38 -3.71 -0.24 -6.88
C ILE A 38 -2.25 0.14 -7.11
N VAL A 39 -2.05 1.25 -7.81
CA VAL A 39 -0.73 1.72 -8.26
C VAL A 39 -0.32 2.98 -7.51
N GLN A 40 0.94 3.05 -7.14
CA GLN A 40 1.56 4.17 -6.45
C GLN A 40 2.91 4.52 -7.10
N PRO A 41 3.46 5.73 -6.88
CA PRO A 41 4.83 6.05 -7.29
C PRO A 41 5.85 5.04 -6.75
N SER A 42 6.85 4.69 -7.55
CA SER A 42 7.95 3.78 -7.12
C SER A 42 8.70 4.35 -5.93
N LEU A 43 9.17 5.58 -6.04
CA LEU A 43 9.71 6.35 -4.92
C LEU A 43 9.08 7.74 -4.86
N PRO A 44 9.02 8.34 -3.67
CA PRO A 44 8.58 9.71 -3.53
C PRO A 44 9.53 10.66 -4.25
N ARG A 45 8.97 11.69 -4.86
CA ARG A 45 9.72 12.76 -5.51
C ARG A 45 9.93 13.93 -4.55
N PHE A 46 11.12 14.53 -4.56
CA PHE A 46 11.49 15.61 -3.64
C PHE A 46 11.02 16.99 -4.11
N SER A 47 10.42 17.12 -5.27
CA SER A 47 9.75 18.36 -5.70
C SER A 47 8.26 18.16 -5.88
N LEU A 48 7.48 19.21 -5.60
CA LEU A 48 6.04 19.16 -5.75
C LEU A 48 5.62 18.94 -7.20
N GLU A 49 6.35 19.52 -8.14
CA GLU A 49 6.13 19.36 -9.57
C GLU A 49 6.31 17.89 -10.00
N ALA A 50 7.42 17.26 -9.60
CA ALA A 50 7.68 15.87 -9.92
C ALA A 50 6.68 14.90 -9.23
N ASN A 51 6.17 15.26 -8.02
CA ASN A 51 5.08 14.53 -7.40
C ASN A 51 3.80 14.61 -8.24
N ARG A 52 3.46 15.79 -8.74
CA ARG A 52 2.28 15.99 -9.60
C ARG A 52 2.39 15.23 -10.92
N GLU A 53 3.55 15.26 -11.53
CA GLU A 53 3.81 14.56 -12.80
C GLU A 53 3.56 13.05 -12.68
N ILE A 54 4.10 12.40 -11.67
CA ILE A 54 3.88 10.95 -11.48
C ILE A 54 2.43 10.63 -11.09
N HIS A 55 1.76 11.48 -10.30
CA HIS A 55 0.34 11.31 -9.99
C HIS A 55 -0.52 11.45 -11.26
N ASP A 56 -0.21 12.39 -12.15
CA ASP A 56 -0.93 12.56 -13.41
C ASP A 56 -0.73 11.34 -14.33
N ARG A 57 0.46 10.74 -14.37
CA ARG A 57 0.72 9.50 -15.09
C ARG A 57 -0.13 8.34 -14.53
N ILE A 58 -0.18 8.18 -13.20
CA ILE A 58 -1.01 7.16 -12.56
C ILE A 58 -2.50 7.41 -12.85
N ALA A 59 -2.96 8.66 -12.77
CA ALA A 59 -4.34 9.02 -13.10
C ALA A 59 -4.69 8.65 -14.54
N LYS A 60 -3.79 8.91 -15.49
CA LYS A 60 -3.94 8.49 -16.88
C LYS A 60 -4.02 6.96 -17.00
N LEU A 61 -3.16 6.22 -16.29
CA LEU A 61 -3.22 4.75 -16.26
C LEU A 61 -4.57 4.26 -15.74
N CYS A 62 -5.18 4.92 -14.75
CA CYS A 62 -6.48 4.57 -14.21
C CYS A 62 -7.64 4.69 -15.24
N THR A 63 -7.42 5.38 -16.37
CA THR A 63 -8.40 5.42 -17.49
C THR A 63 -8.29 4.24 -18.46
N CYS A 64 -7.32 3.34 -18.25
CA CYS A 64 -7.10 2.18 -19.10
C CYS A 64 -8.32 1.25 -19.11
N LYS A 65 -8.70 0.77 -20.32
CA LYS A 65 -9.84 -0.14 -20.49
C LYS A 65 -9.46 -1.63 -20.48
N LYS A 66 -8.16 -1.94 -20.60
CA LYS A 66 -7.69 -3.33 -20.65
C LYS A 66 -7.72 -4.00 -19.27
N MET A 67 -7.44 -3.24 -18.23
CA MET A 67 -7.41 -3.68 -16.85
C MET A 67 -7.84 -2.53 -15.94
N LYS A 68 -8.42 -2.82 -14.79
CA LYS A 68 -8.79 -1.79 -13.82
C LYS A 68 -7.58 -1.38 -12.98
N PHE A 69 -7.30 -0.07 -12.96
CA PHE A 69 -6.29 0.52 -12.08
C PHE A 69 -6.92 1.57 -11.17
N TRP A 70 -6.36 1.71 -9.97
CA TRP A 70 -6.65 2.77 -9.01
C TRP A 70 -5.33 3.36 -8.54
N GLY A 71 -5.31 4.62 -8.13
CA GLY A 71 -4.11 5.30 -7.67
C GLY A 71 -4.04 5.48 -6.17
N LEU A 72 -2.83 5.50 -5.60
CA LEU A 72 -2.53 6.08 -4.30
C LEU A 72 -1.65 7.32 -4.48
N GLY A 73 -1.95 8.38 -3.74
CA GLY A 73 -1.09 9.57 -3.68
C GLY A 73 0.09 9.31 -2.73
N SER A 74 1.30 9.47 -3.24
CA SER A 74 2.52 9.37 -2.43
C SER A 74 3.23 10.72 -2.45
N ILE A 75 3.08 11.49 -1.37
CA ILE A 75 3.49 12.89 -1.30
C ILE A 75 4.61 13.02 -0.27
N TYR A 76 5.63 13.83 -0.59
CA TYR A 76 6.75 14.04 0.31
C TYR A 76 6.32 14.82 1.57
N PRO A 77 6.39 14.23 2.78
CA PRO A 77 5.79 14.83 3.98
C PRO A 77 6.46 16.10 4.48
N HIS A 78 7.69 16.39 4.01
CA HIS A 78 8.43 17.60 4.37
C HIS A 78 8.12 18.81 3.48
N PHE A 79 7.17 18.71 2.56
CA PHE A 79 6.60 19.91 1.92
C PHE A 79 5.88 20.78 2.96
N THR A 80 5.61 22.04 2.61
CA THR A 80 4.77 22.86 3.48
C THR A 80 3.44 22.15 3.76
N ARG A 81 2.86 22.36 4.94
CA ARG A 81 1.55 21.77 5.30
C ARG A 81 0.47 22.08 4.26
N GLU A 82 0.56 23.26 3.67
CA GLU A 82 -0.37 23.71 2.62
C GLU A 82 -0.17 22.92 1.31
N ASP A 83 1.06 22.81 0.83
CA ASP A 83 1.37 22.10 -0.42
C ASP A 83 1.04 20.60 -0.31
N TYR A 84 1.42 19.95 0.81
CA TYR A 84 1.06 18.56 1.07
C TYR A 84 -0.46 18.36 1.03
N ARG A 85 -1.22 19.20 1.76
CA ARG A 85 -2.68 19.10 1.81
C ARG A 85 -3.32 19.35 0.45
N LYS A 86 -2.88 20.38 -0.29
CA LYS A 86 -3.38 20.68 -1.64
C LYS A 86 -3.17 19.49 -2.59
N GLU A 87 -1.98 18.89 -2.59
CA GLU A 87 -1.70 17.76 -3.46
C GLU A 87 -2.47 16.51 -3.04
N ALA A 88 -2.60 16.23 -1.74
CA ALA A 88 -3.43 15.14 -1.24
C ALA A 88 -4.91 15.31 -1.65
N TYR A 89 -5.44 16.52 -1.53
CA TYR A 89 -6.78 16.86 -2.01
C TYR A 89 -6.92 16.64 -3.51
N ARG A 90 -5.95 17.10 -4.31
CA ARG A 90 -5.93 16.89 -5.75
C ARG A 90 -5.97 15.40 -6.09
N CYS A 91 -5.10 14.59 -5.48
CA CYS A 91 -5.08 13.14 -5.70
C CYS A 91 -6.45 12.50 -5.46
N ILE A 92 -7.10 12.82 -4.34
CA ILE A 92 -8.34 12.16 -3.95
C ILE A 92 -9.57 12.74 -4.66
N LYS A 93 -9.68 14.07 -4.78
CA LYS A 93 -10.91 14.73 -5.26
C LYS A 93 -10.93 14.98 -6.76
N GLU A 94 -9.75 15.21 -7.37
CA GLU A 94 -9.66 15.54 -8.80
C GLU A 94 -9.19 14.33 -9.62
N LEU A 95 -8.17 13.60 -9.14
CA LEU A 95 -7.64 12.44 -9.84
C LEU A 95 -8.37 11.13 -9.52
N GLY A 96 -9.22 11.11 -8.49
CA GLY A 96 -10.03 9.95 -8.11
C GLY A 96 -9.22 8.81 -7.46
N PHE A 97 -8.12 9.13 -6.81
CA PHE A 97 -7.31 8.15 -6.09
C PHE A 97 -8.05 7.61 -4.86
N VAL A 98 -7.73 6.38 -4.50
CA VAL A 98 -8.46 5.63 -3.47
C VAL A 98 -7.78 5.65 -2.10
N GLY A 99 -6.65 6.30 -1.96
CA GLY A 99 -5.90 6.41 -0.70
C GLY A 99 -4.59 7.16 -0.85
N LEU A 100 -3.85 7.21 0.26
CA LEU A 100 -2.51 7.80 0.32
C LEU A 100 -1.48 6.75 0.73
N LYS A 101 -0.22 7.00 0.39
CA LYS A 101 0.94 6.17 0.74
C LYS A 101 2.00 6.98 1.45
N ILE A 102 2.62 6.37 2.46
CA ILE A 102 3.88 6.83 3.05
C ILE A 102 4.92 5.71 2.96
N THR A 103 6.13 6.07 2.53
CA THR A 103 7.30 5.18 2.47
C THR A 103 8.37 5.76 3.37
N PRO A 104 8.44 5.35 4.66
CA PRO A 104 9.26 6.03 5.66
C PRO A 104 10.71 6.25 5.26
N ALA A 105 11.40 5.22 4.79
CA ALA A 105 12.78 5.37 4.32
C ALA A 105 12.89 6.28 3.10
N GLY A 106 12.04 6.07 2.07
CA GLY A 106 12.06 6.86 0.85
C GLY A 106 11.64 8.32 1.04
N HIS A 107 10.73 8.59 2.00
CA HIS A 107 10.33 9.94 2.40
C HIS A 107 11.27 10.55 3.46
N ALA A 108 12.27 9.81 3.94
CA ALA A 108 13.13 10.20 5.05
C ALA A 108 12.33 10.71 6.28
N VAL A 109 11.22 10.04 6.60
CA VAL A 109 10.28 10.47 7.64
C VAL A 109 9.99 9.36 8.64
N ASP A 110 10.11 9.66 9.93
CA ASP A 110 9.58 8.80 10.97
C ASP A 110 8.04 8.96 11.02
N PRO A 111 7.26 7.86 10.92
CA PRO A 111 5.80 7.91 11.02
C PRO A 111 5.28 8.57 12.31
N GLU A 112 6.06 8.53 13.40
CA GLU A 112 5.70 9.12 14.70
C GLU A 112 6.09 10.60 14.83
N SER A 113 6.87 11.15 13.88
CA SER A 113 7.27 12.56 13.84
C SER A 113 6.08 13.48 13.54
N GLU A 114 6.27 14.79 13.67
CA GLU A 114 5.23 15.76 13.34
C GLU A 114 4.80 15.67 11.87
N ASP A 115 5.75 15.48 10.94
CA ASP A 115 5.46 15.36 9.51
C ASP A 115 4.78 14.03 9.18
N GLY A 116 5.25 12.92 9.77
CA GLY A 116 4.59 11.63 9.62
C GLY A 116 3.16 11.67 10.14
N MET A 117 2.96 12.14 11.36
CA MET A 117 1.62 12.27 11.97
C MET A 117 0.71 13.25 11.22
N PHE A 118 1.28 14.28 10.58
CA PHE A 118 0.52 15.17 9.72
C PHE A 118 0.00 14.44 8.46
N ALA A 119 0.80 13.60 7.83
CA ALA A 119 0.35 12.79 6.69
C ALA A 119 -0.86 11.91 7.06
N PHE A 120 -0.82 11.22 8.22
CA PHE A 120 -1.96 10.47 8.73
C PHE A 120 -3.18 11.35 9.00
N SER A 121 -2.97 12.57 9.54
CA SER A 121 -4.09 13.50 9.80
C SER A 121 -4.81 13.89 8.51
N VAL A 122 -4.08 14.12 7.42
CA VAL A 122 -4.66 14.47 6.11
C VAL A 122 -5.42 13.29 5.51
N ALA A 123 -4.89 12.06 5.61
CA ALA A 123 -5.63 10.87 5.17
C ALA A 123 -6.93 10.68 5.96
N ASN A 124 -6.89 10.90 7.28
CA ASN A 124 -8.08 10.84 8.14
C ASN A 124 -9.09 11.95 7.80
N GLU A 125 -8.64 13.17 7.53
CA GLU A 125 -9.47 14.30 7.07
C GLU A 125 -10.19 13.98 5.75
N LEU A 126 -9.47 13.40 4.80
CA LEU A 126 -9.99 12.98 3.50
C LEU A 126 -10.85 11.71 3.55
N LYS A 127 -10.84 10.99 4.69
CA LYS A 127 -11.53 9.71 4.91
C LYS A 127 -11.11 8.63 3.92
N VAL A 128 -9.82 8.56 3.63
CA VAL A 128 -9.24 7.56 2.74
C VAL A 128 -8.17 6.75 3.47
N PRO A 129 -7.93 5.49 3.11
CA PRO A 129 -6.91 4.68 3.76
C PRO A 129 -5.50 5.24 3.54
N MET A 130 -4.63 4.96 4.51
CA MET A 130 -3.20 5.20 4.42
C MET A 130 -2.45 3.88 4.35
N MET A 131 -1.71 3.65 3.27
CA MET A 131 -0.76 2.53 3.19
C MET A 131 0.62 2.99 3.67
N VAL A 132 1.27 2.17 4.50
CA VAL A 132 2.59 2.46 5.08
C VAL A 132 3.54 1.34 4.69
N HIS A 133 4.63 1.70 3.98
CA HIS A 133 5.71 0.75 3.73
C HIS A 133 6.38 0.35 5.03
N THR A 134 6.61 -0.94 5.24
CA THR A 134 7.35 -1.46 6.38
C THR A 134 8.34 -2.54 5.94
N GLY A 135 9.43 -2.71 6.70
CA GLY A 135 10.41 -3.74 6.34
C GLY A 135 11.65 -3.69 7.20
N THR A 136 12.36 -4.79 7.18
CA THR A 136 13.61 -4.97 7.91
C THR A 136 14.76 -4.23 7.24
N GLY A 137 15.64 -3.63 8.04
CA GLY A 137 16.86 -2.99 7.56
C GLY A 137 16.68 -1.59 6.96
N MET A 138 15.45 -1.07 6.94
CA MET A 138 15.13 0.26 6.43
C MET A 138 14.79 1.22 7.58
N PRO A 139 15.41 2.41 7.63
CA PRO A 139 15.13 3.39 8.68
C PRO A 139 13.63 3.73 8.76
N PHE A 140 13.11 3.82 9.98
CA PHE A 140 11.74 4.21 10.31
C PHE A 140 10.64 3.28 9.76
N SER A 141 11.01 2.11 9.20
CA SER A 141 10.07 1.20 8.55
C SER A 141 9.59 0.06 9.47
N GLU A 142 9.78 0.16 10.77
CA GLU A 142 9.28 -0.81 11.75
C GLU A 142 7.75 -0.70 11.86
N PRO A 143 6.99 -1.81 11.74
CA PRO A 143 5.54 -1.79 11.85
C PRO A 143 5.01 -1.15 13.13
N ILE A 144 5.74 -1.25 14.23
CA ILE A 144 5.34 -0.67 15.53
C ILE A 144 5.14 0.85 15.48
N LYS A 145 5.83 1.56 14.58
CA LYS A 145 5.71 3.01 14.40
C LYS A 145 4.35 3.45 13.85
N VAL A 146 3.55 2.51 13.36
CA VAL A 146 2.17 2.77 12.93
C VAL A 146 1.20 2.88 14.12
N LEU A 147 1.57 2.29 15.28
CA LEU A 147 0.69 2.17 16.46
C LEU A 147 0.15 3.53 16.94
N LYS A 148 1.01 4.54 17.00
CA LYS A 148 0.62 5.89 17.46
C LYS A 148 -0.46 6.50 16.56
N ALA A 149 -0.31 6.40 15.24
CA ALA A 149 -1.29 6.91 14.28
C ALA A 149 -2.59 6.10 14.34
N ALA A 150 -2.52 4.77 14.40
CA ALA A 150 -3.67 3.88 14.46
C ALA A 150 -4.54 4.14 15.69
N ARG A 151 -3.92 4.36 16.86
CA ARG A 151 -4.62 4.72 18.10
C ARG A 151 -5.21 6.13 18.07
N LYS A 152 -4.48 7.09 17.48
CA LYS A 152 -4.92 8.49 17.40
C LYS A 152 -6.10 8.68 16.43
N TYR A 153 -6.13 7.91 15.37
CA TYR A 153 -7.14 8.00 14.30
C TYR A 153 -7.88 6.65 14.12
N PRO A 154 -8.73 6.24 15.07
CA PRO A 154 -9.37 4.92 15.02
C PRO A 154 -10.34 4.73 13.83
N GLY A 155 -10.79 5.81 13.20
CA GLY A 155 -11.60 5.78 11.97
C GLY A 155 -10.77 5.69 10.68
N LEU A 156 -9.44 5.89 10.75
CA LEU A 156 -8.55 5.78 9.60
C LEU A 156 -8.17 4.33 9.37
N LYS A 157 -8.51 3.76 8.21
CA LYS A 157 -7.99 2.45 7.80
C LYS A 157 -6.50 2.59 7.43
N ILE A 158 -5.65 1.79 8.06
CA ILE A 158 -4.21 1.80 7.81
C ILE A 158 -3.79 0.43 7.30
N VAL A 159 -3.09 0.40 6.16
CA VAL A 159 -2.53 -0.83 5.58
C VAL A 159 -1.03 -0.87 5.85
N ILE A 160 -0.58 -1.85 6.60
CA ILE A 160 0.85 -2.12 6.80
C ILE A 160 1.33 -2.97 5.62
N ALA A 161 2.08 -2.33 4.72
CA ALA A 161 2.66 -3.00 3.57
C ALA A 161 3.85 -3.88 3.97
N HIS A 162 3.95 -5.06 3.33
CA HIS A 162 4.94 -6.11 3.60
C HIS A 162 4.90 -6.68 5.03
N SER A 163 3.96 -6.22 5.87
CA SER A 163 3.80 -6.71 7.25
C SER A 163 5.10 -6.83 8.04
N GLY A 164 6.08 -5.93 7.81
CA GLY A 164 7.41 -5.96 8.46
C GLY A 164 8.37 -6.99 7.87
N MET A 165 8.01 -7.61 6.76
CA MET A 165 8.80 -8.69 6.14
C MET A 165 9.08 -9.84 7.13
N GLU A 166 10.20 -10.57 6.94
CA GLU A 166 10.48 -11.79 7.68
C GLU A 166 10.75 -11.54 9.18
N TRP A 167 11.49 -10.46 9.50
CA TRP A 167 12.01 -10.27 10.85
C TRP A 167 11.10 -9.46 11.78
N LEU A 168 10.23 -8.61 11.23
CA LEU A 168 9.40 -7.69 12.02
C LEU A 168 7.90 -8.01 11.95
N SER A 169 7.51 -9.13 11.36
CA SER A 169 6.10 -9.52 11.19
C SER A 169 5.33 -9.63 12.52
N HIS A 170 6.01 -10.00 13.61
CA HIS A 170 5.43 -10.01 14.95
C HIS A 170 4.98 -8.61 15.41
N GLN A 171 5.66 -7.54 15.00
CA GLN A 171 5.25 -6.17 15.29
C GLN A 171 3.98 -5.80 14.51
N ALA A 172 3.88 -6.19 13.22
CA ALA A 172 2.68 -5.96 12.42
C ALA A 172 1.46 -6.67 13.03
N VAL A 173 1.64 -7.93 13.46
CA VAL A 173 0.61 -8.69 14.17
C VAL A 173 0.21 -8.00 15.47
N TYR A 174 1.17 -7.54 16.26
CA TYR A 174 0.89 -6.83 17.50
C TYR A 174 0.04 -5.57 17.24
N VAL A 175 0.47 -4.72 16.30
CA VAL A 175 -0.27 -3.48 15.96
C VAL A 175 -1.68 -3.80 15.46
N ALA A 176 -1.84 -4.81 14.61
CA ALA A 176 -3.15 -5.20 14.10
C ALA A 176 -4.08 -5.77 15.19
N LYS A 177 -3.54 -6.45 16.21
CA LYS A 177 -4.33 -6.89 17.37
C LYS A 177 -4.78 -5.75 18.26
N GLU A 178 -3.91 -4.79 18.50
CA GLU A 178 -4.20 -3.61 19.30
C GLU A 178 -5.18 -2.62 18.62
N CYS A 179 -5.14 -2.58 17.28
CA CYS A 179 -5.86 -1.57 16.50
C CYS A 179 -6.72 -2.25 15.41
N PRO A 180 -8.06 -2.30 15.58
CA PRO A 180 -8.96 -2.97 14.62
C PRO A 180 -9.01 -2.28 13.25
N ASN A 181 -8.56 -1.03 13.13
CA ASN A 181 -8.46 -0.26 11.90
C ASN A 181 -7.17 -0.52 11.10
N VAL A 182 -6.35 -1.50 11.52
CA VAL A 182 -5.11 -1.88 10.82
C VAL A 182 -5.31 -3.16 10.03
N TYR A 183 -4.87 -3.12 8.78
CA TYR A 183 -4.92 -4.19 7.79
C TYR A 183 -3.50 -4.56 7.34
N LEU A 184 -3.29 -5.79 6.90
CA LEU A 184 -1.98 -6.33 6.55
C LEU A 184 -1.96 -6.83 5.11
N GLU A 185 -0.91 -6.49 4.37
CA GLU A 185 -0.55 -7.18 3.14
C GLU A 185 0.84 -7.79 3.31
N THR A 186 1.09 -8.94 2.71
CA THR A 186 2.25 -9.78 3.02
C THR A 186 3.18 -10.01 1.84
N SER A 187 3.19 -9.10 0.85
CA SER A 187 4.19 -9.18 -0.22
C SER A 187 5.61 -9.18 0.37
N TRP A 188 6.49 -9.98 -0.17
CA TRP A 188 7.86 -10.21 0.32
C TRP A 188 7.98 -10.84 1.72
N THR A 189 6.87 -11.17 2.37
CA THR A 189 6.88 -11.92 3.64
C THR A 189 6.88 -13.42 3.35
N GLY A 190 7.79 -14.16 3.96
CA GLY A 190 7.90 -15.60 3.74
C GLY A 190 6.66 -16.39 4.17
N ILE A 191 6.54 -17.60 3.65
CA ILE A 191 5.35 -18.45 3.83
C ILE A 191 5.03 -18.76 5.31
N PHE A 192 6.05 -18.94 6.14
CA PHE A 192 5.86 -19.25 7.57
C PHE A 192 5.24 -18.07 8.32
N ASN A 193 5.77 -16.86 8.10
CA ASN A 193 5.26 -15.66 8.75
C ASN A 193 3.89 -15.26 8.20
N THR A 194 3.65 -15.40 6.89
CA THR A 194 2.32 -15.16 6.30
C THR A 194 1.27 -16.10 6.88
N ARG A 195 1.60 -17.39 7.09
CA ARG A 195 0.70 -18.36 7.74
C ARG A 195 0.40 -17.97 9.18
N GLU A 196 1.41 -17.51 9.93
CA GLU A 196 1.23 -17.08 11.30
C GLU A 196 0.39 -15.80 11.39
N ILE A 197 0.57 -14.83 10.47
CA ILE A 197 -0.28 -13.65 10.34
C ILE A 197 -1.73 -14.08 10.08
N TYR A 198 -1.98 -14.96 9.11
CA TYR A 198 -3.32 -15.45 8.81
C TYR A 198 -3.98 -16.12 10.02
N ARG A 199 -3.24 -16.96 10.73
CA ARG A 199 -3.74 -17.65 11.94
C ARG A 199 -4.12 -16.70 13.07
N GLN A 200 -3.39 -15.57 13.22
CA GLN A 200 -3.57 -14.65 14.34
C GLN A 200 -4.53 -13.50 14.05
N ILE A 201 -4.61 -13.05 12.79
CA ILE A 201 -5.36 -11.85 12.41
C ILE A 201 -6.65 -12.20 11.67
N GLY A 202 -6.69 -13.35 10.98
CA GLY A 202 -7.83 -13.78 10.17
C GLY A 202 -7.85 -13.13 8.76
N PRO A 203 -8.69 -13.68 7.86
CA PRO A 203 -8.74 -13.28 6.45
C PRO A 203 -9.34 -11.88 6.24
N GLU A 204 -10.19 -11.39 7.15
CA GLU A 204 -10.93 -10.12 7.01
C GLU A 204 -10.01 -8.90 7.08
N ARG A 205 -8.78 -9.07 7.58
CA ARG A 205 -7.81 -7.99 7.70
C ARG A 205 -6.51 -8.25 6.95
N MET A 206 -6.53 -9.21 6.02
CA MET A 206 -5.44 -9.48 5.09
C MET A 206 -5.84 -9.14 3.67
N MET A 207 -4.88 -8.72 2.85
CA MET A 207 -5.07 -8.40 1.43
C MET A 207 -3.96 -8.99 0.59
N PHE A 208 -4.30 -9.34 -0.65
CA PHE A 208 -3.32 -9.76 -1.64
C PHE A 208 -2.55 -8.55 -2.17
N ALA A 209 -1.23 -8.70 -2.23
CA ALA A 209 -0.33 -7.73 -2.82
C ALA A 209 0.87 -8.43 -3.46
N SER A 210 1.43 -7.85 -4.51
CA SER A 210 2.64 -8.35 -5.14
C SER A 210 3.85 -7.45 -4.99
N ASP A 211 3.63 -6.13 -4.82
CA ASP A 211 4.64 -5.08 -4.86
C ASP A 211 5.29 -4.91 -6.24
N HIS A 212 5.54 -5.99 -6.93
CA HIS A 212 6.08 -6.02 -8.28
C HIS A 212 5.33 -7.07 -9.12
N VAL A 213 4.96 -6.73 -10.36
CA VAL A 213 4.13 -7.60 -11.22
C VAL A 213 4.73 -9.00 -11.43
N ASN A 214 6.05 -9.12 -11.50
CA ASN A 214 6.72 -10.41 -11.63
C ASN A 214 6.58 -11.30 -10.38
N ASN A 215 6.22 -10.72 -9.24
CA ASN A 215 6.02 -11.43 -7.98
C ASN A 215 4.60 -11.99 -7.82
N VAL A 216 3.66 -11.57 -8.68
CA VAL A 216 2.25 -12.02 -8.63
C VAL A 216 2.11 -13.54 -8.57
N PRO A 217 2.76 -14.36 -9.43
CA PRO A 217 2.59 -15.80 -9.38
C PRO A 217 3.16 -16.42 -8.09
N ILE A 218 4.24 -15.87 -7.56
CA ILE A 218 4.88 -16.33 -6.32
C ILE A 218 3.97 -16.05 -5.12
N GLU A 219 3.50 -14.80 -5.00
CA GLU A 219 2.60 -14.39 -3.94
C GLU A 219 1.28 -15.16 -4.00
N LEU A 220 0.71 -15.34 -5.18
CA LEU A 220 -0.53 -16.07 -5.34
C LEU A 220 -0.38 -17.55 -4.93
N GLU A 221 0.72 -18.19 -5.30
CA GLU A 221 0.98 -19.56 -4.90
C GLU A 221 1.17 -19.69 -3.38
N LYS A 222 1.87 -18.72 -2.77
CA LYS A 222 1.99 -18.64 -1.31
C LYS A 222 0.62 -18.63 -0.62
N TYR A 223 -0.32 -17.80 -1.09
CA TYR A 223 -1.66 -17.73 -0.51
C TYR A 223 -2.46 -19.02 -0.73
N LYS A 224 -2.35 -19.69 -1.88
CA LYS A 224 -2.99 -21.00 -2.14
C LYS A 224 -2.52 -22.08 -1.17
N GLN A 225 -1.25 -22.03 -0.74
CA GLN A 225 -0.68 -22.99 0.20
C GLN A 225 -1.04 -22.71 1.67
N ILE A 226 -1.54 -21.50 1.98
CA ILE A 226 -1.77 -21.05 3.36
C ILE A 226 -3.26 -20.98 3.67
N LEU A 227 -4.05 -20.35 2.78
CA LEU A 227 -5.44 -20.03 3.05
C LEU A 227 -6.35 -21.26 2.89
N LYS A 228 -7.39 -21.30 3.72
CA LYS A 228 -8.53 -22.18 3.44
C LYS A 228 -9.27 -21.70 2.20
N ARG A 229 -9.90 -22.64 1.48
CA ARG A 229 -10.61 -22.33 0.25
C ARG A 229 -11.72 -21.28 0.44
N GLU A 230 -12.43 -21.33 1.54
CA GLU A 230 -13.50 -20.40 1.91
C GLU A 230 -12.99 -18.97 2.16
N ASP A 231 -11.71 -18.80 2.55
CA ASP A 231 -11.13 -17.51 2.90
C ASP A 231 -10.43 -16.83 1.69
N MET A 232 -10.23 -17.56 0.60
CA MET A 232 -9.53 -17.05 -0.60
C MET A 232 -10.18 -15.78 -1.15
N ASP A 233 -11.50 -15.76 -1.32
CA ASP A 233 -12.20 -14.58 -1.85
C ASP A 233 -12.11 -13.38 -0.90
N GLN A 234 -12.03 -13.63 0.41
CA GLN A 234 -11.89 -12.56 1.39
C GLN A 234 -10.55 -11.86 1.23
N VAL A 235 -9.45 -12.61 1.25
CA VAL A 235 -8.09 -12.06 1.17
C VAL A 235 -7.76 -11.50 -0.22
N LEU A 236 -8.18 -12.21 -1.28
CA LEU A 236 -7.79 -11.84 -2.64
C LEU A 236 -8.62 -10.70 -3.23
N TRP A 237 -9.81 -10.42 -2.66
CA TRP A 237 -10.76 -9.50 -3.27
C TRP A 237 -11.53 -8.63 -2.29
N LYS A 238 -12.26 -9.23 -1.33
CA LYS A 238 -13.27 -8.51 -0.53
C LYS A 238 -12.65 -7.48 0.40
N THR A 239 -11.58 -7.84 1.11
CA THR A 239 -10.90 -6.93 2.05
C THR A 239 -10.38 -5.69 1.32
N ALA A 240 -9.78 -5.85 0.13
CA ALA A 240 -9.33 -4.71 -0.67
C ALA A 240 -10.50 -3.79 -1.05
N LYS A 241 -11.62 -4.35 -1.50
CA LYS A 241 -12.82 -3.57 -1.83
C LYS A 241 -13.37 -2.80 -0.65
N GLU A 242 -13.43 -3.42 0.50
CA GLU A 242 -13.90 -2.77 1.72
C GLU A 242 -12.98 -1.66 2.19
N VAL A 243 -11.66 -1.92 2.22
CA VAL A 243 -10.67 -0.96 2.71
C VAL A 243 -10.60 0.26 1.82
N PHE A 244 -10.52 0.07 0.51
CA PHE A 244 -10.32 1.14 -0.48
C PHE A 244 -11.63 1.64 -1.12
N SER A 245 -12.79 1.10 -0.73
CA SER A 245 -14.11 1.48 -1.26
C SER A 245 -14.22 1.36 -2.79
N LEU A 246 -13.78 0.21 -3.36
CA LEU A 246 -13.69 -0.07 -4.80
C LEU A 246 -14.97 -0.63 -5.42
#